data_1c5f8ca73913d8315474731d1e4f6363
#
_entry.id   1c5f8ca73913d8315474731d1e4f6363
#
_cell.length_a   1.000
_cell.length_b   1.000
_cell.length_c   1.000
_cell.angle_alpha   90.00
_cell.angle_beta   90.00
_cell.angle_gamma   90.00
#
_symmetry.space_group_name_H-M   'P 1'
#
loop_
_entity.id
_entity.type
_entity.pdbx_description
1 polymer ?
#
loop_
_entity_poly.entity_id
_entity_poly.type
_entity_poly.pdbx_seq_one_letter_code
_entity_poly.pdbx_strand_id
1 'polypeptide(L)'
;MGKDKISQFTRSLAWLVCMCSLVACKPENSTLTAAHAAPQTTITALVWAPDWPEEMHRIAAEFTKLNPDIRVNVQFMIGNSVEENIKPRLASHNLPDLMSVNPNPYAAELADQRVLVDLSDTVAWGNMLTSLKDDWTTRHNKHFGVGGGVAATLIYYNKSMFEQAGIRVLPTNFREFLAVCEKLKKAGFIPIMWNGGFPNTLANGPFSFGFANNVVAHNPDWKSKIADGSLDLNTPEVADIFAKIKLIARRGYVQPGYMKTNYDEGIRLFTDGKTAMAFQGTWAAGLLMNGKGFHTGVFMPPWNAPGKAVVPVIGSETGFAVCETPNKRAAVRFLEFLLGKGFLIQQNKRHNISPFKVVQGATVSDPQIVAYIDAASKYPVAGSPYYSFLPANTIEMLHPLIQDVLFGKVSPRQAAKSLDASIKDEATKNYK
;
A
#
# COMPACT_ATOMS: atom_id res chain seq x y z
N MET A 1 53.66 -5.04 -47.64
CA MET A 1 54.89 -5.84 -47.68
C MET A 1 54.74 -6.82 -46.54
N GLY A 2 54.64 -8.09 -46.61
CA GLY A 2 54.80 -9.17 -47.57
C GLY A 2 54.42 -10.39 -46.76
N LYS A 3 53.52 -11.19 -47.22
CA LYS A 3 53.59 -12.43 -48.00
C LYS A 3 54.23 -13.63 -47.29
N ASP A 4 53.43 -14.65 -47.20
CA ASP A 4 53.64 -16.07 -47.56
C ASP A 4 54.50 -16.95 -46.65
N LYS A 5 54.12 -18.15 -46.28
CA LYS A 5 53.89 -19.40 -47.09
C LYS A 5 53.52 -20.57 -46.19
N ILE A 6 52.46 -21.27 -46.45
CA ILE A 6 52.22 -22.64 -46.91
C ILE A 6 53.41 -23.62 -46.73
N SER A 7 53.17 -24.77 -46.05
CA SER A 7 53.52 -26.08 -46.63
C SER A 7 52.84 -27.25 -45.95
N GLN A 8 52.20 -28.05 -46.76
CA GLN A 8 51.72 -29.41 -46.58
C GLN A 8 52.86 -30.41 -46.36
N PHE A 9 52.60 -31.47 -45.60
CA PHE A 9 53.20 -32.79 -46.03
C PHE A 9 52.26 -33.93 -45.60
N THR A 10 52.10 -34.80 -46.55
CA THR A 10 51.22 -35.99 -46.61
C THR A 10 51.96 -37.29 -46.25
N ARG A 11 51.18 -38.34 -45.94
CA ARG A 11 51.38 -39.82 -46.05
C ARG A 11 52.22 -40.51 -44.98
N SER A 12 51.92 -41.68 -44.44
CA SER A 12 51.42 -42.95 -45.00
C SER A 12 50.94 -43.94 -43.93
N LEU A 13 49.96 -44.67 -44.21
CA LEU A 13 49.55 -46.07 -44.14
C LEU A 13 50.46 -47.05 -43.35
N ALA A 14 49.96 -47.77 -42.41
CA ALA A 14 50.29 -49.17 -42.11
C ALA A 14 49.11 -49.90 -41.40
N TRP A 15 48.64 -50.91 -42.04
CA TRP A 15 47.64 -51.90 -41.56
C TRP A 15 48.22 -52.78 -40.48
N LEU A 16 47.50 -53.02 -39.37
CA LEU A 16 47.64 -54.22 -38.57
C LEU A 16 46.26 -54.73 -38.18
N VAL A 17 45.90 -55.87 -38.77
CA VAL A 17 44.73 -56.68 -38.43
C VAL A 17 45.04 -57.42 -37.15
N CYS A 18 44.20 -57.26 -36.13
CA CYS A 18 44.15 -58.20 -35.02
C CYS A 18 42.67 -58.56 -34.74
N MET A 19 42.34 -59.78 -35.09
CA MET A 19 41.08 -60.43 -34.71
C MET A 19 41.07 -60.66 -33.19
N CYS A 20 40.07 -60.23 -32.48
CA CYS A 20 39.66 -60.82 -31.21
C CYS A 20 38.15 -60.62 -30.99
N SER A 21 37.47 -61.78 -31.06
CA SER A 21 36.34 -62.22 -30.28
C SER A 21 35.16 -61.24 -30.01
N LEU A 22 34.08 -61.47 -30.72
CA LEU A 22 32.71 -60.99 -30.38
C LEU A 22 32.25 -61.57 -29.04
N VAL A 23 32.23 -60.70 -28.02
CA VAL A 23 31.34 -60.88 -26.86
C VAL A 23 30.16 -59.94 -27.08
N ALA A 24 29.01 -60.53 -27.35
CA ALA A 24 27.74 -59.82 -27.46
C ALA A 24 27.31 -59.31 -26.08
N CYS A 25 27.60 -58.05 -25.74
CA CYS A 25 26.87 -57.36 -24.67
C CYS A 25 25.57 -56.84 -25.27
N LYS A 26 24.46 -57.38 -24.78
CA LYS A 26 23.12 -56.79 -24.96
C LYS A 26 23.14 -55.36 -24.41
N PRO A 27 22.63 -54.35 -25.16
CA PRO A 27 22.37 -53.08 -24.55
C PRO A 27 21.18 -53.24 -23.58
N GLU A 28 21.44 -53.11 -22.29
CA GLU A 28 20.36 -52.76 -21.34
C GLU A 28 19.79 -51.43 -21.79
N ASN A 29 18.58 -51.47 -22.33
CA ASN A 29 17.74 -50.28 -22.49
C ASN A 29 17.43 -49.74 -21.09
N SER A 30 18.32 -48.89 -20.57
CA SER A 30 17.94 -47.95 -19.52
C SER A 30 17.01 -46.93 -20.18
N THR A 31 15.73 -47.24 -20.21
CA THR A 31 14.69 -46.24 -20.36
C THR A 31 14.84 -45.28 -19.20
N LEU A 32 15.59 -44.18 -19.40
CA LEU A 32 15.44 -42.98 -18.63
C LEU A 32 13.98 -42.57 -18.81
N THR A 33 13.13 -43.01 -17.90
CA THR A 33 11.82 -42.44 -17.71
C THR A 33 12.06 -40.96 -17.47
N ALA A 34 11.90 -40.14 -18.52
CA ALA A 34 11.76 -38.70 -18.36
C ALA A 34 10.63 -38.51 -17.31
N ALA A 35 11.04 -38.10 -16.13
CA ALA A 35 10.06 -37.73 -15.12
C ALA A 35 9.19 -36.68 -15.79
N HIS A 36 7.94 -37.02 -16.09
CA HIS A 36 6.94 -36.06 -16.53
C HIS A 36 6.87 -35.03 -15.42
N ALA A 37 7.43 -33.86 -15.65
CA ALA A 37 7.21 -32.73 -14.77
C ALA A 37 5.70 -32.58 -14.65
N ALA A 38 5.18 -32.65 -13.42
CA ALA A 38 3.77 -32.44 -13.18
C ALA A 38 3.34 -31.13 -13.84
N PRO A 39 2.16 -31.04 -14.46
CA PRO A 39 1.73 -29.85 -15.16
C PRO A 39 1.77 -28.66 -14.20
N GLN A 40 2.55 -27.62 -14.57
CA GLN A 40 2.72 -26.43 -13.75
C GLN A 40 1.45 -25.60 -13.78
N THR A 41 0.86 -25.34 -12.61
CA THR A 41 -0.27 -24.43 -12.45
C THR A 41 0.23 -22.99 -12.53
N THR A 42 -0.34 -22.16 -13.39
CA THR A 42 -0.06 -20.72 -13.41
C THR A 42 -1.17 -19.97 -12.70
N ILE A 43 -0.83 -19.21 -11.65
CA ILE A 43 -1.74 -18.30 -10.97
C ILE A 43 -1.45 -16.86 -11.37
N THR A 44 -2.48 -16.02 -11.43
CA THR A 44 -2.36 -14.59 -11.67
C THR A 44 -2.53 -13.83 -10.36
N ALA A 45 -1.55 -12.98 -10.02
CA ALA A 45 -1.58 -12.08 -8.88
C ALA A 45 -1.65 -10.63 -9.36
N LEU A 46 -2.76 -9.94 -9.10
CA LEU A 46 -2.98 -8.52 -9.40
C LEU A 46 -2.67 -7.68 -8.16
N VAL A 47 -1.57 -6.93 -8.18
CA VAL A 47 -0.99 -6.35 -6.95
C VAL A 47 -0.92 -4.83 -7.02
N TRP A 48 -1.32 -4.18 -5.92
CA TRP A 48 -1.07 -2.77 -5.66
C TRP A 48 0.30 -2.61 -4.99
N ALA A 49 1.31 -2.25 -5.77
CA ALA A 49 2.69 -2.13 -5.28
C ALA A 49 3.42 -0.96 -5.96
N PRO A 50 2.95 0.30 -5.82
CA PRO A 50 3.52 1.45 -6.53
C PRO A 50 4.97 1.75 -6.12
N ASP A 51 5.40 1.36 -4.93
CA ASP A 51 6.71 1.65 -4.34
C ASP A 51 7.62 0.41 -4.21
N TRP A 52 7.12 -0.82 -4.54
CA TRP A 52 7.87 -2.07 -4.39
C TRP A 52 7.63 -3.14 -5.48
N PRO A 53 7.53 -2.77 -6.77
CA PRO A 53 7.24 -3.73 -7.84
C PRO A 53 8.35 -4.77 -8.03
N GLU A 54 9.61 -4.39 -7.85
CA GLU A 54 10.75 -5.30 -7.99
C GLU A 54 10.77 -6.37 -6.90
N GLU A 55 10.45 -5.98 -5.65
CA GLU A 55 10.34 -6.91 -4.54
C GLU A 55 9.22 -7.92 -4.79
N MET A 56 8.11 -7.50 -5.39
CA MET A 56 7.00 -8.40 -5.72
C MET A 56 7.42 -9.44 -6.76
N HIS A 57 8.18 -9.04 -7.79
CA HIS A 57 8.75 -10.00 -8.74
C HIS A 57 9.73 -10.98 -8.08
N ARG A 58 10.57 -10.51 -7.15
CA ARG A 58 11.47 -11.38 -6.37
C ARG A 58 10.70 -12.36 -5.50
N ILE A 59 9.64 -11.93 -4.84
CA ILE A 59 8.76 -12.79 -4.04
C ILE A 59 8.15 -13.89 -4.89
N ALA A 60 7.61 -13.54 -6.07
CA ALA A 60 7.03 -14.50 -7.00
C ALA A 60 8.07 -15.53 -7.50
N ALA A 61 9.29 -15.08 -7.81
CA ALA A 61 10.38 -15.94 -8.25
C ALA A 61 10.84 -16.91 -7.14
N GLU A 62 11.03 -16.42 -5.91
CA GLU A 62 11.41 -17.26 -4.77
C GLU A 62 10.31 -18.27 -4.40
N PHE A 63 9.04 -17.86 -4.50
CA PHE A 63 7.92 -18.79 -4.31
C PHE A 63 7.95 -19.93 -5.35
N THR A 64 8.07 -19.60 -6.64
CA THR A 64 8.12 -20.61 -7.72
C THR A 64 9.32 -21.55 -7.58
N LYS A 65 10.47 -21.04 -7.14
CA LYS A 65 11.65 -21.86 -6.86
C LYS A 65 11.39 -22.90 -5.76
N LEU A 66 10.64 -22.55 -4.72
CA LEU A 66 10.27 -23.44 -3.62
C LEU A 66 9.05 -24.31 -3.95
N ASN A 67 8.24 -23.92 -4.92
CA ASN A 67 7.02 -24.59 -5.35
C ASN A 67 7.02 -24.72 -6.88
N PRO A 68 7.84 -25.62 -7.46
CA PRO A 68 8.04 -25.70 -8.91
C PRO A 68 6.77 -26.13 -9.68
N ASP A 69 5.77 -26.64 -8.97
CA ASP A 69 4.43 -26.95 -9.46
C ASP A 69 3.55 -25.71 -9.69
N ILE A 70 3.96 -24.50 -9.18
CA ILE A 70 3.19 -23.27 -9.31
C ILE A 70 4.06 -22.15 -9.87
N ARG A 71 3.58 -21.52 -10.94
CA ARG A 71 4.13 -20.28 -11.49
C ARG A 71 3.23 -19.10 -11.11
N VAL A 72 3.82 -17.98 -10.74
CA VAL A 72 3.08 -16.74 -10.43
C VAL A 72 3.27 -15.72 -11.54
N ASN A 73 2.17 -15.33 -12.19
CA ASN A 73 2.11 -14.22 -13.13
C ASN A 73 1.69 -12.94 -12.39
N VAL A 74 2.66 -12.07 -12.11
CA VAL A 74 2.40 -10.81 -11.41
C VAL A 74 1.93 -9.74 -12.38
N GLN A 75 0.82 -9.11 -12.07
CA GLN A 75 0.27 -7.92 -12.75
C GLN A 75 0.13 -6.79 -11.74
N PHE A 76 0.50 -5.58 -12.14
CA PHE A 76 0.37 -4.42 -11.26
C PHE A 76 -0.90 -3.63 -11.57
N MET A 77 -1.53 -3.17 -10.51
CA MET A 77 -2.63 -2.22 -10.59
C MET A 77 -2.08 -0.85 -10.99
N ILE A 78 -2.87 -0.11 -11.75
CA ILE A 78 -2.57 1.24 -12.25
C ILE A 78 -3.64 2.22 -11.79
N GLY A 79 -3.38 3.52 -11.96
CA GLY A 79 -4.35 4.56 -11.58
C GLY A 79 -4.23 5.01 -10.14
N ASN A 80 -5.33 5.45 -9.54
CA ASN A 80 -5.36 6.13 -8.26
C ASN A 80 -6.00 5.32 -7.13
N SER A 81 -6.64 4.19 -7.44
CA SER A 81 -7.27 3.32 -6.45
C SER A 81 -7.19 1.84 -6.81
N VAL A 82 -7.32 1.00 -5.79
CA VAL A 82 -7.43 -0.46 -5.94
C VAL A 82 -8.73 -0.83 -6.65
N GLU A 83 -9.82 -0.15 -6.30
CA GLU A 83 -11.17 -0.43 -6.76
C GLU A 83 -11.34 -0.20 -8.28
N GLU A 84 -10.67 0.82 -8.83
CA GLU A 84 -10.62 1.08 -10.29
C GLU A 84 -10.10 -0.11 -11.09
N ASN A 85 -9.23 -0.92 -10.49
CA ASN A 85 -8.65 -2.09 -11.14
C ASN A 85 -9.51 -3.36 -10.99
N ILE A 86 -10.30 -3.46 -9.92
CA ILE A 86 -11.13 -4.65 -9.63
C ILE A 86 -12.45 -4.61 -10.41
N LYS A 87 -13.13 -3.47 -10.43
CA LYS A 87 -14.46 -3.31 -11.04
C LYS A 87 -14.55 -3.80 -12.50
N PRO A 88 -13.63 -3.40 -13.43
CA PRO A 88 -13.69 -3.86 -14.82
C PRO A 88 -13.46 -5.37 -14.95
N ARG A 89 -12.62 -5.95 -14.11
CA ARG A 89 -12.33 -7.39 -14.12
C ARG A 89 -13.50 -8.21 -13.61
N LEU A 90 -14.19 -7.71 -12.58
CA LEU A 90 -15.42 -8.31 -12.09
C LEU A 90 -16.51 -8.32 -13.18
N ALA A 91 -16.71 -7.17 -13.83
CA ALA A 91 -17.69 -7.02 -14.90
C ALA A 91 -17.42 -7.92 -16.14
N SER A 92 -16.13 -8.18 -16.43
CA SER A 92 -15.69 -9.05 -17.53
C SER A 92 -15.49 -10.51 -17.15
N HIS A 93 -15.80 -10.91 -15.91
CA HIS A 93 -15.54 -12.25 -15.36
C HIS A 93 -14.08 -12.71 -15.51
N ASN A 94 -13.13 -11.76 -15.49
CA ASN A 94 -11.70 -12.01 -15.64
C ASN A 94 -10.94 -11.66 -14.34
N LEU A 95 -11.32 -12.30 -13.25
CA LEU A 95 -10.69 -12.12 -11.96
C LEU A 95 -9.33 -12.82 -11.91
N PRO A 96 -8.32 -12.23 -11.23
CA PRO A 96 -7.08 -12.91 -10.91
C PRO A 96 -7.31 -13.99 -9.84
N ASP A 97 -6.31 -14.85 -9.59
CA ASP A 97 -6.40 -15.84 -8.51
C ASP A 97 -6.14 -15.22 -7.14
N LEU A 98 -5.25 -14.22 -7.10
CA LEU A 98 -4.97 -13.40 -5.92
C LEU A 98 -4.99 -11.92 -6.33
N MET A 99 -5.53 -11.05 -5.47
CA MET A 99 -5.50 -9.61 -5.72
C MET A 99 -5.29 -8.79 -4.45
N SER A 100 -4.71 -7.62 -4.64
CA SER A 100 -4.75 -6.60 -3.59
C SER A 100 -6.15 -6.08 -3.42
N VAL A 101 -6.57 -5.89 -2.17
CA VAL A 101 -7.85 -5.29 -1.79
C VAL A 101 -7.66 -4.34 -0.61
N ASN A 102 -8.54 -3.35 -0.50
CA ASN A 102 -8.65 -2.54 0.70
C ASN A 102 -9.63 -3.19 1.68
N PRO A 103 -9.43 -3.05 3.00
CA PRO A 103 -10.36 -3.56 4.01
C PRO A 103 -11.58 -2.62 4.13
N ASN A 104 -12.40 -2.55 3.11
CA ASN A 104 -13.52 -1.62 3.00
C ASN A 104 -14.85 -2.33 2.67
N PRO A 105 -15.98 -1.62 2.74
CA PRO A 105 -17.30 -2.19 2.44
C PRO A 105 -17.40 -2.89 1.09
N TYR A 106 -16.70 -2.39 0.05
CA TYR A 106 -16.72 -3.00 -1.28
C TYR A 106 -16.07 -4.40 -1.29
N ALA A 107 -14.91 -4.55 -0.66
CA ALA A 107 -14.26 -5.85 -0.56
C ALA A 107 -15.06 -6.82 0.34
N ALA A 108 -15.67 -6.31 1.41
CA ALA A 108 -16.57 -7.10 2.25
C ALA A 108 -17.80 -7.60 1.46
N GLU A 109 -18.37 -6.78 0.60
CA GLU A 109 -19.48 -7.18 -0.29
C GLU A 109 -19.06 -8.28 -1.28
N LEU A 110 -17.87 -8.17 -1.90
CA LEU A 110 -17.34 -9.22 -2.78
C LEU A 110 -17.20 -10.56 -2.05
N ALA A 111 -16.84 -10.53 -0.77
CA ALA A 111 -16.78 -11.75 0.05
C ALA A 111 -18.18 -12.31 0.35
N ASP A 112 -19.15 -11.46 0.66
CA ASP A 112 -20.53 -11.89 0.89
C ASP A 112 -21.17 -12.47 -0.37
N GLN A 113 -20.80 -11.95 -1.54
CA GLN A 113 -21.17 -12.47 -2.87
C GLN A 113 -20.39 -13.73 -3.29
N ARG A 114 -19.49 -14.24 -2.44
CA ARG A 114 -18.62 -15.40 -2.72
C ARG A 114 -17.67 -15.20 -3.91
N VAL A 115 -17.28 -13.97 -4.20
CA VAL A 115 -16.21 -13.65 -5.16
C VAL A 115 -14.84 -13.90 -4.53
N LEU A 116 -14.74 -13.68 -3.21
CA LEU A 116 -13.54 -13.91 -2.43
C LEU A 116 -13.67 -15.17 -1.55
N VAL A 117 -12.56 -15.86 -1.39
CA VAL A 117 -12.43 -17.04 -0.54
C VAL A 117 -12.47 -16.61 0.94
N ASP A 118 -13.17 -17.36 1.78
CA ASP A 118 -13.07 -17.22 3.22
C ASP A 118 -11.72 -17.79 3.71
N LEU A 119 -10.92 -16.94 4.35
CA LEU A 119 -9.57 -17.28 4.79
C LEU A 119 -9.49 -17.75 6.25
N SER A 120 -10.61 -18.02 6.91
CA SER A 120 -10.71 -18.40 8.34
C SER A 120 -9.73 -19.50 8.74
N ASP A 121 -9.55 -20.51 7.87
CA ASP A 121 -8.74 -21.69 8.13
C ASP A 121 -7.29 -21.55 7.67
N THR A 122 -6.86 -20.34 7.23
CA THR A 122 -5.49 -20.13 6.76
C THR A 122 -4.53 -19.77 7.89
N VAL A 123 -3.26 -20.17 7.75
CA VAL A 123 -2.20 -19.79 8.69
C VAL A 123 -2.03 -18.28 8.73
N ALA A 124 -2.16 -17.60 7.57
CA ALA A 124 -2.06 -16.16 7.46
C ALA A 124 -3.12 -15.46 8.33
N TRP A 125 -4.39 -15.88 8.26
CA TRP A 125 -5.45 -15.35 9.11
C TRP A 125 -5.20 -15.61 10.60
N GLY A 126 -4.83 -16.85 10.94
CA GLY A 126 -4.54 -17.24 12.33
C GLY A 126 -3.46 -16.38 12.98
N ASN A 127 -2.42 -16.02 12.21
CA ASN A 127 -1.28 -15.24 12.67
C ASN A 127 -1.50 -13.72 12.65
N MET A 128 -2.52 -13.21 11.97
CA MET A 128 -2.79 -11.76 11.90
C MET A 128 -3.05 -11.16 13.28
N LEU A 129 -2.58 -9.93 13.51
CA LEU A 129 -2.82 -9.15 14.72
C LEU A 129 -4.32 -9.02 14.98
N THR A 130 -4.75 -9.29 16.21
CA THR A 130 -6.17 -9.23 16.60
C THR A 130 -6.78 -7.86 16.35
N SER A 131 -6.01 -6.79 16.57
CA SER A 131 -6.44 -5.40 16.33
C SER A 131 -6.75 -5.06 14.87
N LEU A 132 -6.30 -5.87 13.92
CA LEU A 132 -6.56 -5.67 12.49
C LEU A 132 -7.67 -6.58 11.95
N LYS A 133 -8.08 -7.61 12.70
CA LYS A 133 -9.02 -8.62 12.20
C LYS A 133 -10.40 -8.06 11.86
N ASP A 134 -10.87 -7.11 12.65
CA ASP A 134 -12.19 -6.49 12.42
C ASP A 134 -12.25 -5.76 11.07
N ASP A 135 -11.14 -5.17 10.61
CA ASP A 135 -11.06 -4.52 9.31
C ASP A 135 -11.25 -5.52 8.14
N TRP A 136 -10.99 -6.82 8.37
CA TRP A 136 -11.02 -7.89 7.36
C TRP A 136 -12.17 -8.89 7.57
N THR A 137 -13.14 -8.53 8.39
CA THR A 137 -14.29 -9.39 8.72
C THR A 137 -15.58 -8.76 8.21
N THR A 138 -16.38 -9.51 7.45
CA THR A 138 -17.70 -9.04 7.00
C THR A 138 -18.70 -9.09 8.15
N ARG A 139 -19.84 -8.40 7.98
CA ARG A 139 -20.99 -8.49 8.92
C ARG A 139 -21.51 -9.94 9.09
N HIS A 140 -21.24 -10.83 8.15
CA HIS A 140 -21.61 -12.24 8.20
C HIS A 140 -20.46 -13.13 8.71
N ASN A 141 -19.48 -12.53 9.39
CA ASN A 141 -18.33 -13.20 9.99
C ASN A 141 -17.47 -14.00 8.99
N LYS A 142 -17.36 -13.54 7.74
CA LYS A 142 -16.42 -14.07 6.76
C LYS A 142 -15.13 -13.27 6.81
N HIS A 143 -14.00 -13.94 6.67
CA HIS A 143 -12.67 -13.35 6.73
C HIS A 143 -12.10 -13.26 5.31
N PHE A 144 -12.25 -12.09 4.69
CA PHE A 144 -12.10 -11.92 3.24
C PHE A 144 -10.69 -11.54 2.77
N GLY A 145 -9.78 -11.28 3.68
CA GLY A 145 -8.44 -10.88 3.31
C GLY A 145 -7.50 -10.83 4.50
N VAL A 146 -6.25 -10.51 4.22
CA VAL A 146 -5.19 -10.34 5.21
C VAL A 146 -4.41 -9.07 4.89
N GLY A 147 -4.19 -8.21 5.89
CA GLY A 147 -3.48 -6.95 5.73
C GLY A 147 -2.05 -7.11 5.25
N GLY A 148 -1.59 -6.19 4.42
CA GLY A 148 -0.19 -6.14 3.94
C GLY A 148 0.77 -5.50 4.95
N GLY A 149 0.24 -4.86 6.00
CA GLY A 149 1.00 -4.17 7.04
C GLY A 149 0.08 -3.43 8.01
N VAL A 150 0.68 -2.81 9.02
CA VAL A 150 0.00 -1.81 9.86
C VAL A 150 0.15 -0.45 9.22
N ALA A 151 -0.97 0.16 8.82
CA ALA A 151 -1.02 1.51 8.27
C ALA A 151 -1.18 2.53 9.38
N ALA A 152 -0.32 3.53 9.41
CA ALA A 152 -0.57 4.77 10.13
C ALA A 152 -0.18 5.94 9.23
N THR A 153 -0.95 7.02 9.26
CA THR A 153 -0.59 8.24 8.55
C THR A 153 0.03 9.25 9.50
N LEU A 154 1.14 9.85 9.09
CA LEU A 154 1.96 10.70 9.94
C LEU A 154 2.61 11.83 9.13
N ILE A 155 3.27 12.74 9.83
CA ILE A 155 4.06 13.79 9.21
C ILE A 155 5.54 13.47 9.38
N TYR A 156 6.23 13.27 8.25
CA TYR A 156 7.69 13.22 8.19
C TYR A 156 8.22 14.64 8.10
N TYR A 157 9.34 14.95 8.78
CA TYR A 157 9.92 16.29 8.74
C TYR A 157 11.45 16.28 8.70
N ASN A 158 12.01 17.27 8.04
CA ASN A 158 13.44 17.53 7.98
C ASN A 158 13.87 18.26 9.27
N LYS A 159 14.59 17.54 10.15
CA LYS A 159 15.04 18.10 11.44
C LYS A 159 15.93 19.32 11.27
N SER A 160 16.81 19.33 10.26
CA SER A 160 17.72 20.46 10.02
C SER A 160 16.98 21.74 9.61
N MET A 161 15.94 21.63 8.76
CA MET A 161 15.11 22.79 8.38
C MET A 161 14.31 23.33 9.58
N PHE A 162 13.80 22.43 10.43
CA PHE A 162 13.10 22.84 11.66
C PHE A 162 14.04 23.61 12.61
N GLU A 163 15.25 23.11 12.80
CA GLU A 163 16.26 23.75 13.61
C GLU A 163 16.65 25.12 13.07
N GLN A 164 16.92 25.22 11.75
CA GLN A 164 17.26 26.48 11.08
C GLN A 164 16.11 27.49 11.14
N ALA A 165 14.85 27.04 11.12
CA ALA A 165 13.68 27.89 11.31
C ALA A 165 13.37 28.23 12.77
N GLY A 166 14.22 27.81 13.73
CA GLY A 166 14.03 28.02 15.16
C GLY A 166 12.86 27.27 15.76
N ILE A 167 12.46 26.14 15.17
CA ILE A 167 11.35 25.30 15.66
C ILE A 167 11.94 24.23 16.57
N ARG A 168 11.79 24.42 17.89
CA ARG A 168 12.31 23.49 18.91
C ARG A 168 11.26 22.57 19.50
N VAL A 169 9.97 22.90 19.30
CA VAL A 169 8.84 22.14 19.84
C VAL A 169 7.92 21.80 18.67
N LEU A 170 7.54 20.53 18.58
CA LEU A 170 6.60 20.06 17.57
C LEU A 170 5.18 20.55 17.88
N PRO A 171 4.37 20.86 16.86
CA PRO A 171 3.01 21.37 17.05
C PRO A 171 2.10 20.26 17.61
N THR A 172 1.21 20.64 18.52
CA THR A 172 0.26 19.72 19.19
C THR A 172 -1.19 19.93 18.76
N ASN A 173 -1.46 20.99 17.97
CA ASN A 173 -2.78 21.29 17.42
C ASN A 173 -2.65 22.05 16.09
N PHE A 174 -3.73 22.18 15.34
CA PHE A 174 -3.72 22.76 13.99
C PHE A 174 -3.27 24.22 13.97
N ARG A 175 -3.58 25.01 14.99
CA ARG A 175 -3.11 26.42 15.08
C ARG A 175 -1.59 26.49 15.19
N GLU A 176 -0.99 25.67 16.03
CA GLU A 176 0.47 25.57 16.18
C GLU A 176 1.13 25.03 14.90
N PHE A 177 0.49 24.08 14.23
CA PHE A 177 0.95 23.59 12.93
C PHE A 177 1.04 24.70 11.89
N LEU A 178 0.02 25.56 11.81
CA LEU A 178 0.06 26.72 10.90
C LEU A 178 1.18 27.71 11.28
N ALA A 179 1.46 27.87 12.59
CA ALA A 179 2.57 28.71 13.03
C ALA A 179 3.94 28.11 12.67
N VAL A 180 4.08 26.79 12.71
CA VAL A 180 5.27 26.06 12.21
C VAL A 180 5.44 26.30 10.71
N CYS A 181 4.39 26.14 9.91
CA CYS A 181 4.45 26.42 8.48
C CYS A 181 4.87 27.84 8.16
N GLU A 182 4.36 28.82 8.93
CA GLU A 182 4.73 30.23 8.76
C GLU A 182 6.20 30.50 9.10
N LYS A 183 6.73 29.88 10.16
CA LYS A 183 8.16 29.99 10.51
C LYS A 183 9.05 29.39 9.42
N LEU A 184 8.72 28.20 8.91
CA LEU A 184 9.44 27.56 7.81
C LEU A 184 9.45 28.45 6.57
N LYS A 185 8.28 28.99 6.18
CA LYS A 185 8.15 29.89 5.04
C LYS A 185 8.98 31.16 5.19
N LYS A 186 8.98 31.80 6.38
CA LYS A 186 9.81 33.00 6.69
C LYS A 186 11.30 32.68 6.65
N ALA A 187 11.70 31.46 6.98
CA ALA A 187 13.08 30.99 6.87
C ALA A 187 13.49 30.61 5.43
N GLY A 188 12.60 30.81 4.43
CA GLY A 188 12.86 30.54 3.03
C GLY A 188 12.62 29.08 2.60
N PHE A 189 12.06 28.25 3.46
CA PHE A 189 11.74 26.85 3.15
C PHE A 189 10.32 26.70 2.61
N ILE A 190 10.11 25.68 1.78
CA ILE A 190 8.78 25.22 1.41
C ILE A 190 8.28 24.32 2.55
N PRO A 191 7.20 24.68 3.27
CA PRO A 191 6.78 23.94 4.46
C PRO A 191 6.36 22.50 4.20
N ILE A 192 5.58 22.24 3.14
CA ILE A 192 4.90 20.97 2.93
C ILE A 192 5.08 20.49 1.48
N MET A 193 5.40 19.23 1.31
CA MET A 193 5.31 18.51 0.05
C MET A 193 3.90 17.95 -0.12
N TRP A 194 3.25 18.31 -1.23
CA TRP A 194 2.03 17.67 -1.72
C TRP A 194 2.21 17.13 -3.13
N ASN A 195 1.65 15.97 -3.39
CA ASN A 195 1.62 15.33 -4.70
C ASN A 195 0.16 15.20 -5.18
N GLY A 196 -0.44 16.35 -5.52
CA GLY A 196 -1.83 16.44 -5.97
C GLY A 196 -2.09 15.76 -7.32
N GLY A 197 -1.04 15.45 -8.11
CA GLY A 197 -1.11 14.59 -9.29
C GLY A 197 -1.31 13.10 -8.96
N PHE A 198 -1.12 12.74 -7.67
CA PHE A 198 -1.52 11.46 -7.09
C PHE A 198 -2.40 11.74 -5.86
N PRO A 199 -3.69 12.08 -6.06
CA PRO A 199 -4.56 12.66 -5.03
C PRO A 199 -4.85 11.72 -3.85
N ASN A 200 -4.57 10.43 -4.00
CA ASN A 200 -4.58 9.44 -2.92
C ASN A 200 -3.85 9.94 -1.65
N THR A 201 -2.72 10.63 -1.81
CA THR A 201 -1.95 11.16 -0.67
C THR A 201 -2.63 12.33 0.03
N LEU A 202 -3.42 13.14 -0.68
CA LEU A 202 -4.23 14.20 -0.08
C LEU A 202 -5.40 13.60 0.72
N ALA A 203 -5.94 12.47 0.27
CA ALA A 203 -6.97 11.74 0.99
C ALA A 203 -6.41 10.99 2.20
N ASN A 204 -5.26 10.30 2.07
CA ASN A 204 -4.58 9.63 3.19
C ASN A 204 -4.00 10.60 4.23
N GLY A 205 -3.52 11.77 3.80
CA GLY A 205 -2.96 12.78 4.69
C GLY A 205 -4.06 13.69 5.25
N PRO A 206 -4.16 14.93 4.74
CA PRO A 206 -4.97 15.97 5.39
C PRO A 206 -6.47 15.66 5.49
N PHE A 207 -7.04 14.88 4.55
CA PHE A 207 -8.45 14.46 4.68
C PHE A 207 -8.63 13.47 5.83
N SER A 208 -7.84 12.37 5.87
CA SER A 208 -7.95 11.38 6.95
C SER A 208 -7.63 11.97 8.32
N PHE A 209 -6.66 12.89 8.42
CA PHE A 209 -6.37 13.63 9.66
C PHE A 209 -7.59 14.43 10.12
N GLY A 210 -8.21 15.15 9.19
CA GLY A 210 -9.40 15.93 9.48
C GLY A 210 -10.59 15.05 9.87
N PHE A 211 -10.80 13.95 9.14
CA PHE A 211 -11.89 13.00 9.43
C PHE A 211 -11.74 12.39 10.83
N ALA A 212 -10.54 11.94 11.20
CA ALA A 212 -10.26 11.41 12.51
C ALA A 212 -10.57 12.42 13.63
N ASN A 213 -10.13 13.66 13.49
CA ASN A 213 -10.25 14.68 14.55
C ASN A 213 -11.61 15.39 14.58
N ASN A 214 -12.31 15.50 13.44
CA ASN A 214 -13.59 16.24 13.37
C ASN A 214 -14.81 15.30 13.39
N VAL A 215 -14.66 14.01 12.99
CA VAL A 215 -15.77 13.06 12.88
C VAL A 215 -15.60 11.94 13.90
N VAL A 216 -14.51 11.16 13.80
CA VAL A 216 -14.28 9.97 14.66
C VAL A 216 -14.19 10.34 16.12
N ALA A 217 -13.54 11.45 16.47
CA ALA A 217 -13.43 11.95 17.84
C ALA A 217 -14.79 12.10 18.58
N HIS A 218 -15.87 12.24 17.83
CA HIS A 218 -17.22 12.54 18.37
C HIS A 218 -18.25 11.43 18.11
N ASN A 219 -17.86 10.37 17.40
CA ASN A 219 -18.77 9.29 16.98
C ASN A 219 -18.10 7.93 17.23
N PRO A 220 -18.27 7.30 18.40
CA PRO A 220 -17.62 6.01 18.71
C PRO A 220 -17.95 4.89 17.72
N ASP A 221 -19.16 4.87 17.18
CA ASP A 221 -19.71 3.90 16.23
C ASP A 221 -19.67 4.39 14.78
N TRP A 222 -18.75 5.27 14.47
CA TRP A 222 -18.65 5.91 13.17
C TRP A 222 -18.50 4.91 12.00
N LYS A 223 -17.80 3.77 12.17
CA LYS A 223 -17.64 2.77 11.10
C LYS A 223 -18.98 2.15 10.68
N SER A 224 -19.77 1.70 11.65
CA SER A 224 -21.10 1.14 11.37
C SER A 224 -22.04 2.17 10.76
N LYS A 225 -22.00 3.41 11.25
CA LYS A 225 -22.82 4.51 10.72
C LYS A 225 -22.40 4.98 9.31
N ILE A 226 -21.14 4.83 8.93
CA ILE A 226 -20.70 5.02 7.53
C ILE A 226 -21.25 3.89 6.66
N ALA A 227 -21.14 2.65 7.14
CA ALA A 227 -21.56 1.48 6.38
C ALA A 227 -23.07 1.46 6.09
N ASP A 228 -23.90 1.89 7.05
CA ASP A 228 -25.36 1.95 6.91
C ASP A 228 -25.88 3.31 6.40
N GLY A 229 -24.98 4.29 6.19
CA GLY A 229 -25.33 5.63 5.70
C GLY A 229 -26.05 6.52 6.73
N SER A 230 -26.10 6.13 8.01
CA SER A 230 -26.79 6.89 9.07
C SER A 230 -25.96 8.02 9.64
N LEU A 231 -24.63 8.07 9.38
CA LEU A 231 -23.79 9.17 9.80
C LEU A 231 -24.03 10.41 8.93
N ASP A 232 -24.45 11.52 9.53
CA ASP A 232 -24.58 12.79 8.83
C ASP A 232 -23.17 13.42 8.63
N LEU A 233 -22.74 13.55 7.39
CA LEU A 233 -21.49 14.20 7.02
C LEU A 233 -21.69 15.58 6.36
N ASN A 234 -22.92 16.02 6.16
CA ASN A 234 -23.22 17.37 5.70
C ASN A 234 -23.17 18.40 6.83
N THR A 235 -22.08 18.42 7.56
CA THR A 235 -21.89 19.23 8.77
C THR A 235 -20.78 20.27 8.63
N PRO A 236 -20.74 21.32 9.48
CA PRO A 236 -19.64 22.27 9.54
C PRO A 236 -18.29 21.61 9.83
N GLU A 237 -18.24 20.57 10.63
CA GLU A 237 -17.04 19.82 11.01
C GLU A 237 -16.41 19.12 9.80
N VAL A 238 -17.22 18.51 8.93
CA VAL A 238 -16.74 17.90 7.69
C VAL A 238 -16.35 18.98 6.68
N ALA A 239 -17.09 20.09 6.61
CA ALA A 239 -16.71 21.23 5.77
C ALA A 239 -15.35 21.83 6.21
N ASP A 240 -15.04 21.85 7.51
CA ASP A 240 -13.77 22.34 8.05
C ASP A 240 -12.58 21.49 7.57
N ILE A 241 -12.75 20.18 7.32
CA ILE A 241 -11.71 19.32 6.74
C ILE A 241 -11.24 19.89 5.40
N PHE A 242 -12.17 20.15 4.49
CA PHE A 242 -11.88 20.72 3.18
C PHE A 242 -11.39 22.17 3.28
N ALA A 243 -11.89 22.93 4.24
CA ALA A 243 -11.44 24.29 4.49
C ALA A 243 -9.97 24.35 4.94
N LYS A 244 -9.54 23.45 5.81
CA LYS A 244 -8.14 23.32 6.25
C LYS A 244 -7.21 22.95 5.10
N ILE A 245 -7.61 22.01 4.23
CA ILE A 245 -6.87 21.64 3.02
C ILE A 245 -6.69 22.89 2.12
N LYS A 246 -7.78 23.58 1.82
CA LYS A 246 -7.76 24.81 1.02
C LYS A 246 -6.92 25.91 1.65
N LEU A 247 -6.99 26.06 2.97
CA LEU A 247 -6.23 27.08 3.72
C LEU A 247 -4.72 26.88 3.59
N ILE A 248 -4.22 25.63 3.73
CA ILE A 248 -2.81 25.30 3.59
C ILE A 248 -2.30 25.71 2.20
N ALA A 249 -3.02 25.35 1.14
CA ALA A 249 -2.66 25.72 -0.22
C ALA A 249 -2.69 27.25 -0.45
N ARG A 250 -3.78 27.93 -0.01
CA ARG A 250 -3.92 29.38 -0.17
C ARG A 250 -2.85 30.20 0.55
N ARG A 251 -2.33 29.70 1.68
CA ARG A 251 -1.22 30.35 2.39
C ARG A 251 0.14 30.13 1.73
N GLY A 252 0.19 29.35 0.63
CA GLY A 252 1.43 29.02 -0.07
C GLY A 252 2.39 28.21 0.79
N TYR A 253 1.88 27.26 1.55
CA TYR A 253 2.70 26.36 2.37
C TYR A 253 3.12 25.09 1.61
N VAL A 254 2.65 24.92 0.37
CA VAL A 254 2.99 23.80 -0.50
C VAL A 254 3.86 24.24 -1.68
N GLN A 255 4.61 23.33 -2.27
CA GLN A 255 5.46 23.68 -3.41
C GLN A 255 4.64 24.15 -4.63
N PRO A 256 5.21 25.01 -5.49
CA PRO A 256 4.61 25.31 -6.78
C PRO A 256 4.38 24.06 -7.61
N GLY A 257 3.27 23.99 -8.36
CA GLY A 257 2.97 22.86 -9.23
C GLY A 257 2.48 21.60 -8.51
N TYR A 258 2.21 21.64 -7.21
CA TYR A 258 1.81 20.47 -6.41
C TYR A 258 0.65 19.66 -7.01
N MET A 259 -0.26 20.28 -7.76
CA MET A 259 -1.38 19.59 -8.42
C MET A 259 -0.96 18.67 -9.57
N LYS A 260 0.29 18.81 -10.08
CA LYS A 260 0.86 17.97 -11.13
C LYS A 260 1.95 17.02 -10.60
N THR A 261 2.43 17.26 -9.39
CA THR A 261 3.45 16.43 -8.74
C THR A 261 2.91 15.02 -8.53
N ASN A 262 3.55 14.02 -9.13
CA ASN A 262 3.21 12.61 -8.93
C ASN A 262 3.81 12.05 -7.63
N TYR A 263 3.55 10.78 -7.33
CA TYR A 263 4.01 10.13 -6.10
C TYR A 263 5.54 10.17 -5.96
N ASP A 264 6.27 9.66 -6.95
CA ASP A 264 7.74 9.55 -6.90
C ASP A 264 8.43 10.91 -6.88
N GLU A 265 7.90 11.86 -7.63
CA GLU A 265 8.40 13.25 -7.64
C GLU A 265 8.22 13.88 -6.25
N GLY A 266 7.06 13.67 -5.61
CA GLY A 266 6.82 14.14 -4.26
C GLY A 266 7.80 13.55 -3.25
N ILE A 267 8.01 12.24 -3.28
CA ILE A 267 9.01 11.58 -2.43
C ILE A 267 10.39 12.20 -2.63
N ARG A 268 10.83 12.39 -3.90
CA ARG A 268 12.12 13.01 -4.20
C ARG A 268 12.21 14.46 -3.69
N LEU A 269 11.16 15.26 -3.82
CA LEU A 269 11.16 16.63 -3.30
C LEU A 269 11.46 16.70 -1.80
N PHE A 270 10.91 15.76 -1.02
CA PHE A 270 11.21 15.68 0.40
C PHE A 270 12.61 15.11 0.66
N THR A 271 12.95 13.96 0.08
CA THR A 271 14.24 13.29 0.33
C THR A 271 15.45 14.08 -0.14
N ASP A 272 15.30 14.91 -1.16
CA ASP A 272 16.33 15.85 -1.63
C ASP A 272 16.37 17.17 -0.82
N GLY A 273 15.60 17.28 0.27
CA GLY A 273 15.59 18.45 1.13
C GLY A 273 15.01 19.71 0.46
N LYS A 274 14.07 19.57 -0.49
CA LYS A 274 13.39 20.71 -1.13
C LYS A 274 12.18 21.19 -0.34
N THR A 275 11.62 20.33 0.52
CA THR A 275 10.47 20.63 1.36
C THR A 275 10.72 20.17 2.80
N ALA A 276 10.12 20.87 3.77
CA ALA A 276 10.38 20.63 5.19
C ALA A 276 9.54 19.46 5.76
N MET A 277 8.36 19.22 5.23
CA MET A 277 7.45 18.16 5.70
C MET A 277 6.84 17.40 4.54
N ALA A 278 6.53 16.12 4.79
CA ALA A 278 5.75 15.24 3.90
C ALA A 278 4.65 14.54 4.70
N PHE A 279 3.43 14.50 4.16
CA PHE A 279 2.29 13.77 4.74
C PHE A 279 2.18 12.43 4.04
N GLN A 280 2.55 11.36 4.73
CA GLN A 280 2.56 10.01 4.16
C GLN A 280 2.28 8.96 5.24
N GLY A 281 2.03 7.76 4.82
CA GLY A 281 1.86 6.65 5.74
C GLY A 281 3.15 5.86 6.00
N THR A 282 3.04 4.90 6.89
CA THR A 282 4.12 3.97 7.26
C THR A 282 4.64 3.17 6.09
N TRP A 283 3.85 2.95 5.04
CA TRP A 283 4.26 2.29 3.80
C TRP A 283 5.40 3.01 3.07
N ALA A 284 5.56 4.32 3.25
CA ALA A 284 6.61 5.12 2.64
C ALA A 284 7.84 5.30 3.54
N ALA A 285 7.88 4.67 4.72
CA ALA A 285 8.94 4.88 5.71
C ALA A 285 10.33 4.56 5.14
N GLY A 286 10.49 3.44 4.42
CA GLY A 286 11.75 3.05 3.81
C GLY A 286 12.32 4.07 2.82
N LEU A 287 11.47 4.92 2.25
CA LEU A 287 11.87 6.00 1.35
C LEU A 287 12.14 7.29 2.14
N LEU A 288 11.18 7.71 2.98
CA LEU A 288 11.18 9.03 3.61
C LEU A 288 12.13 9.15 4.80
N MET A 289 12.46 8.04 5.49
CA MET A 289 13.43 8.06 6.58
C MET A 289 14.87 8.24 6.08
N ASN A 290 15.13 8.08 4.78
CA ASN A 290 16.43 8.19 4.14
C ASN A 290 16.63 9.54 3.43
N GLY A 291 16.46 10.66 4.16
CA GLY A 291 16.72 12.01 3.65
C GLY A 291 18.19 12.20 3.26
N LYS A 292 18.44 12.86 2.12
CA LYS A 292 19.79 13.13 1.62
C LYS A 292 20.42 14.33 2.37
N GLY A 293 21.39 14.04 3.23
CA GLY A 293 22.12 15.08 3.98
C GLY A 293 21.36 15.67 5.17
N PHE A 294 20.29 15.03 5.63
CA PHE A 294 19.56 15.41 6.84
C PHE A 294 18.94 14.20 7.54
N HIS A 295 18.60 14.36 8.81
CA HIS A 295 17.85 13.36 9.57
C HIS A 295 16.36 13.63 9.48
N THR A 296 15.60 12.62 9.10
CA THR A 296 14.14 12.66 9.15
C THR A 296 13.65 12.39 10.57
N GLY A 297 12.63 13.13 10.99
CA GLY A 297 11.83 12.85 12.17
C GLY A 297 10.38 12.62 11.77
N VAL A 298 9.59 12.10 12.72
CA VAL A 298 8.17 11.90 12.53
C VAL A 298 7.38 12.48 13.70
N PHE A 299 6.16 12.95 13.43
CA PHE A 299 5.24 13.35 14.49
C PHE A 299 3.78 13.14 14.10
N MET A 300 2.92 13.09 15.13
CA MET A 300 1.49 12.89 14.98
C MET A 300 0.83 14.11 14.35
N PRO A 301 -0.03 13.93 13.32
CA PRO A 301 -0.68 15.03 12.63
C PRO A 301 -1.60 15.83 13.57
N PRO A 302 -1.30 17.12 13.85
CA PRO A 302 -2.02 17.90 14.86
C PRO A 302 -3.23 18.62 14.25
N TRP A 303 -4.24 17.85 13.81
CA TRP A 303 -5.46 18.37 13.17
C TRP A 303 -6.56 18.73 14.16
N ASN A 304 -6.36 18.42 15.44
CA ASN A 304 -7.24 18.78 16.56
C ASN A 304 -7.30 20.29 16.81
N ALA A 305 -8.39 20.73 17.44
CA ALA A 305 -8.50 22.08 17.99
C ALA A 305 -7.59 22.25 19.23
N PRO A 306 -7.16 23.48 19.56
CA PRO A 306 -6.42 23.73 20.79
C PRO A 306 -7.17 23.22 22.03
N GLY A 307 -6.45 22.55 22.93
CA GLY A 307 -7.02 21.95 24.15
C GLY A 307 -7.80 20.64 23.95
N LYS A 308 -7.91 20.13 22.73
CA LYS A 308 -8.47 18.82 22.44
C LYS A 308 -7.34 17.81 22.21
N ALA A 309 -7.58 16.55 22.60
CA ALA A 309 -6.66 15.46 22.23
C ALA A 309 -6.63 15.24 20.72
N VAL A 310 -5.47 14.90 20.20
CA VAL A 310 -5.36 14.47 18.80
C VAL A 310 -5.92 13.07 18.65
N VAL A 311 -6.54 12.77 17.51
CA VAL A 311 -6.97 11.42 17.16
C VAL A 311 -6.05 10.92 16.02
N PRO A 312 -5.23 9.89 16.29
CA PRO A 312 -4.34 9.32 15.27
C PRO A 312 -5.14 8.60 14.17
N VAL A 313 -4.51 8.42 13.02
CA VAL A 313 -5.01 7.57 11.94
C VAL A 313 -4.15 6.31 11.91
N ILE A 314 -4.75 5.16 12.23
CA ILE A 314 -4.09 3.85 12.28
C ILE A 314 -5.09 2.75 11.89
N GLY A 315 -4.62 1.74 11.17
CA GLY A 315 -5.46 0.63 10.71
C GLY A 315 -4.65 -0.38 9.90
N SER A 316 -5.34 -1.12 9.03
CA SER A 316 -4.68 -2.05 8.13
C SER A 316 -4.23 -1.36 6.83
N GLU A 317 -3.04 -1.72 6.35
CA GLU A 317 -2.65 -1.40 4.96
C GLU A 317 -3.54 -2.16 3.97
N THR A 318 -3.56 -1.70 2.69
CA THR A 318 -3.99 -2.52 1.56
C THR A 318 -3.38 -3.91 1.69
N GLY A 319 -4.21 -4.92 1.62
CA GLY A 319 -3.80 -6.31 1.83
C GLY A 319 -4.11 -7.16 0.62
N PHE A 320 -4.35 -8.44 0.87
CA PHE A 320 -4.52 -9.43 -0.18
C PHE A 320 -5.72 -10.32 0.10
N ALA A 321 -6.45 -10.63 -0.97
CA ALA A 321 -7.54 -11.59 -0.98
C ALA A 321 -7.31 -12.64 -2.08
N VAL A 322 -7.87 -13.82 -1.89
CA VAL A 322 -7.90 -14.89 -2.89
C VAL A 322 -9.27 -14.91 -3.53
N CYS A 323 -9.33 -14.97 -4.85
CA CYS A 323 -10.59 -15.07 -5.58
C CYS A 323 -11.07 -16.52 -5.71
N GLU A 324 -12.39 -16.72 -5.82
CA GLU A 324 -13.03 -18.00 -6.05
C GLU A 324 -12.80 -18.47 -7.50
N THR A 325 -11.57 -18.95 -7.76
CA THR A 325 -11.13 -19.49 -9.06
C THR A 325 -10.77 -20.98 -8.93
N PRO A 326 -10.62 -21.71 -10.04
CA PRO A 326 -10.11 -23.08 -10.00
C PRO A 326 -8.74 -23.23 -9.34
N ASN A 327 -7.92 -22.15 -9.36
CA ASN A 327 -6.56 -22.14 -8.84
C ASN A 327 -6.48 -21.65 -7.38
N LYS A 328 -7.60 -21.40 -6.69
CA LYS A 328 -7.62 -20.81 -5.34
C LYS A 328 -6.71 -21.50 -4.31
N ARG A 329 -6.53 -22.82 -4.38
CA ARG A 329 -5.61 -23.55 -3.48
C ARG A 329 -4.15 -23.14 -3.70
N ALA A 330 -3.73 -22.98 -4.95
CA ALA A 330 -2.40 -22.51 -5.29
C ALA A 330 -2.23 -21.03 -4.90
N ALA A 331 -3.26 -20.23 -5.06
CA ALA A 331 -3.27 -18.83 -4.64
C ALA A 331 -3.18 -18.66 -3.11
N VAL A 332 -3.84 -19.51 -2.31
CA VAL A 332 -3.69 -19.52 -0.84
C VAL A 332 -2.24 -19.87 -0.45
N ARG A 333 -1.62 -20.88 -1.07
CA ARG A 333 -0.20 -21.20 -0.82
C ARG A 333 0.72 -20.00 -1.12
N PHE A 334 0.44 -19.28 -2.20
CA PHE A 334 1.19 -18.07 -2.54
C PHE A 334 0.92 -16.93 -1.55
N LEU A 335 -0.32 -16.72 -1.11
CA LEU A 335 -0.69 -15.76 -0.07
C LEU A 335 0.10 -15.99 1.22
N GLU A 336 0.14 -17.24 1.71
CA GLU A 336 0.85 -17.60 2.93
C GLU A 336 2.37 -17.37 2.80
N PHE A 337 2.94 -17.65 1.62
CA PHE A 337 4.34 -17.35 1.35
C PHE A 337 4.58 -15.83 1.28
N LEU A 338 3.74 -15.09 0.55
CA LEU A 338 3.83 -13.63 0.37
C LEU A 338 3.84 -12.90 1.71
N LEU A 339 2.96 -13.32 2.62
CA LEU A 339 2.79 -12.71 3.93
C LEU A 339 3.70 -13.32 5.02
N GLY A 340 4.34 -14.45 4.73
CA GLY A 340 5.37 -15.06 5.56
C GLY A 340 6.79 -14.64 5.14
N LYS A 341 7.50 -15.55 4.44
CA LYS A 341 8.87 -15.27 3.94
C LYS A 341 8.93 -14.10 2.97
N GLY A 342 7.92 -13.93 2.13
CA GLY A 342 7.83 -12.83 1.17
C GLY A 342 7.73 -11.47 1.84
N PHE A 343 7.09 -11.40 3.02
CA PHE A 343 7.02 -10.16 3.79
C PHE A 343 8.41 -9.60 4.13
N LEU A 344 9.37 -10.45 4.47
CA LEU A 344 10.74 -10.01 4.78
C LEU A 344 11.45 -9.43 3.57
N ILE A 345 11.15 -9.91 2.35
CA ILE A 345 11.74 -9.40 1.12
C ILE A 345 11.28 -7.96 0.87
N GLN A 346 9.99 -7.68 1.01
CA GLN A 346 9.47 -6.31 0.83
C GLN A 346 9.89 -5.38 1.98
N GLN A 347 9.95 -5.89 3.21
CA GLN A 347 10.23 -5.09 4.40
C GLN A 347 11.62 -4.47 4.37
N ASN A 348 12.61 -5.13 3.76
CA ASN A 348 13.95 -4.58 3.56
C ASN A 348 13.95 -3.24 2.81
N LYS A 349 12.94 -2.98 1.99
CA LYS A 349 12.75 -1.71 1.28
C LYS A 349 11.73 -0.79 1.95
N ARG A 350 10.62 -1.36 2.39
CA ARG A 350 9.49 -0.56 2.89
C ARG A 350 9.64 -0.16 4.35
N HIS A 351 10.35 -0.94 5.17
CA HIS A 351 10.51 -0.73 6.61
C HIS A 351 9.16 -0.62 7.36
N ASN A 352 8.08 -1.18 6.78
CA ASN A 352 6.75 -1.14 7.34
C ASN A 352 6.58 -2.11 8.52
N ILE A 353 5.51 -1.95 9.28
CA ILE A 353 5.20 -2.79 10.42
C ILE A 353 4.42 -4.02 9.97
N SER A 354 4.85 -5.20 10.44
CA SER A 354 4.18 -6.46 10.15
C SER A 354 2.75 -6.49 10.69
N PRO A 355 1.77 -7.02 9.92
CA PRO A 355 0.42 -7.26 10.40
C PRO A 355 0.30 -8.54 11.24
N PHE A 356 1.40 -9.26 11.48
CA PHE A 356 1.42 -10.58 12.10
C PHE A 356 2.02 -10.57 13.50
N LYS A 357 1.48 -11.46 14.37
CA LYS A 357 1.97 -11.71 15.74
C LYS A 357 3.38 -12.29 15.71
N VAL A 358 3.63 -13.20 14.76
CA VAL A 358 4.92 -13.88 14.60
C VAL A 358 5.36 -13.76 13.15
N VAL A 359 6.55 -13.21 12.93
CA VAL A 359 7.23 -13.20 11.64
C VAL A 359 8.47 -14.06 11.76
N GLN A 360 8.59 -15.08 10.91
CA GLN A 360 9.77 -15.92 10.87
C GLN A 360 10.95 -15.16 10.23
N GLY A 361 11.85 -14.67 11.04
CA GLY A 361 13.02 -13.90 10.62
C GLY A 361 13.13 -12.55 11.30
N ALA A 362 14.25 -11.84 11.09
CA ALA A 362 14.46 -10.51 11.60
C ALA A 362 13.64 -9.50 10.80
N THR A 363 12.80 -8.75 11.49
CA THR A 363 12.07 -7.62 10.88
C THR A 363 12.92 -6.36 10.95
N VAL A 364 12.98 -5.61 9.85
CA VAL A 364 13.67 -4.32 9.76
C VAL A 364 12.60 -3.22 9.72
N SER A 365 12.28 -2.66 10.88
CA SER A 365 11.41 -1.48 10.96
C SER A 365 12.17 -0.31 11.55
N ASP A 366 11.92 0.90 11.05
CA ASP A 366 12.56 2.09 11.61
C ASP A 366 12.09 2.32 13.06
N PRO A 367 13.03 2.51 14.04
CA PRO A 367 12.65 2.67 15.45
C PRO A 367 11.69 3.84 15.71
N GLN A 368 11.77 4.93 14.94
CA GLN A 368 10.85 6.06 15.10
C GLN A 368 9.44 5.70 14.63
N ILE A 369 9.32 4.87 13.58
CA ILE A 369 8.03 4.39 13.10
C ILE A 369 7.41 3.42 14.10
N VAL A 370 8.21 2.50 14.69
CA VAL A 370 7.74 1.60 15.75
C VAL A 370 7.25 2.42 16.95
N ALA A 371 8.05 3.37 17.43
CA ALA A 371 7.67 4.23 18.55
C ALA A 371 6.41 5.07 18.24
N TYR A 372 6.23 5.52 17.00
CA TYR A 372 5.02 6.21 16.56
C TYR A 372 3.79 5.31 16.66
N ILE A 373 3.86 4.08 16.13
CA ILE A 373 2.76 3.11 16.17
C ILE A 373 2.42 2.76 17.62
N ASP A 374 3.41 2.51 18.46
CA ASP A 374 3.21 2.23 19.89
C ASP A 374 2.53 3.39 20.61
N ALA A 375 2.91 4.62 20.29
CA ALA A 375 2.27 5.81 20.83
C ALA A 375 0.83 5.96 20.32
N ALA A 376 0.60 5.81 19.00
CA ALA A 376 -0.72 5.91 18.38
C ALA A 376 -1.70 4.84 18.89
N SER A 377 -1.21 3.62 19.14
CA SER A 377 -2.02 2.50 19.64
C SER A 377 -2.52 2.68 21.09
N LYS A 378 -1.94 3.62 21.84
CA LYS A 378 -2.37 3.94 23.23
C LYS A 378 -3.53 4.93 23.29
N TYR A 379 -3.89 5.54 22.18
CA TYR A 379 -5.05 6.43 22.15
C TYR A 379 -6.35 5.62 22.23
N PRO A 380 -7.32 6.07 23.04
CA PRO A 380 -8.56 5.33 23.23
C PRO A 380 -9.46 5.32 21.98
N VAL A 381 -9.21 6.28 21.08
CA VAL A 381 -9.94 6.41 19.81
C VAL A 381 -8.93 6.66 18.70
N ALA A 382 -9.09 5.94 17.60
CA ALA A 382 -8.28 6.13 16.40
C ALA A 382 -9.19 6.16 15.16
N GLY A 383 -8.84 7.01 14.19
CA GLY A 383 -9.39 6.95 12.84
C GLY A 383 -8.71 5.85 12.02
N SER A 384 -9.26 5.55 10.86
CA SER A 384 -8.66 4.66 9.87
C SER A 384 -8.26 5.43 8.62
N PRO A 385 -7.33 4.93 7.80
CA PRO A 385 -7.11 5.47 6.46
C PRO A 385 -8.42 5.48 5.66
N TYR A 386 -8.63 6.52 4.85
CA TYR A 386 -9.91 6.71 4.15
C TYR A 386 -10.34 5.50 3.30
N TYR A 387 -9.39 4.81 2.69
CA TYR A 387 -9.63 3.63 1.85
C TYR A 387 -10.12 2.40 2.63
N SER A 388 -9.99 2.40 3.97
CA SER A 388 -10.42 1.29 4.82
C SER A 388 -11.88 1.38 5.26
N PHE A 389 -12.56 2.50 5.01
CA PHE A 389 -13.93 2.66 5.49
C PHE A 389 -14.89 3.32 4.48
N LEU A 390 -14.38 4.05 3.49
CA LEU A 390 -15.25 4.64 2.50
C LEU A 390 -15.67 3.61 1.44
N PRO A 391 -16.92 3.69 0.96
CA PRO A 391 -17.36 2.90 -0.19
C PRO A 391 -16.57 3.23 -1.45
N ALA A 392 -16.46 2.28 -2.37
CA ALA A 392 -15.61 2.39 -3.55
C ALA A 392 -15.91 3.62 -4.44
N ASN A 393 -17.18 3.89 -4.74
CA ASN A 393 -17.53 5.05 -5.56
C ASN A 393 -17.26 6.37 -4.81
N THR A 394 -17.39 6.36 -3.47
CA THR A 394 -17.04 7.51 -2.64
C THR A 394 -15.53 7.77 -2.65
N ILE A 395 -14.70 6.72 -2.65
CA ILE A 395 -13.24 6.85 -2.80
C ILE A 395 -12.89 7.50 -4.15
N GLU A 396 -13.48 7.00 -5.24
CA GLU A 396 -13.26 7.53 -6.59
C GLU A 396 -13.70 8.99 -6.71
N MET A 397 -14.83 9.36 -6.09
CA MET A 397 -15.36 10.72 -6.08
C MET A 397 -14.53 11.66 -5.20
N LEU A 398 -13.98 11.18 -4.07
CA LEU A 398 -13.26 12.01 -3.09
C LEU A 398 -12.00 12.65 -3.70
N HIS A 399 -11.28 11.94 -4.55
CA HIS A 399 -10.04 12.43 -5.15
C HIS A 399 -10.26 13.69 -5.99
N PRO A 400 -11.12 13.69 -7.04
CA PRO A 400 -11.42 14.91 -7.79
C PRO A 400 -12.13 15.96 -6.94
N LEU A 401 -12.92 15.57 -5.95
CA LEU A 401 -13.59 16.52 -5.05
C LEU A 401 -12.58 17.37 -4.26
N ILE A 402 -11.53 16.76 -3.71
CA ILE A 402 -10.44 17.48 -3.04
C ILE A 402 -9.76 18.45 -4.02
N GLN A 403 -9.48 17.99 -5.26
CA GLN A 403 -8.87 18.83 -6.28
C GLN A 403 -9.77 20.01 -6.66
N ASP A 404 -11.07 19.81 -6.81
CA ASP A 404 -12.03 20.87 -7.14
C ASP A 404 -12.17 21.90 -6.00
N VAL A 405 -12.06 21.49 -4.74
CA VAL A 405 -11.98 22.41 -3.60
C VAL A 405 -10.71 23.24 -3.66
N LEU A 406 -9.57 22.65 -4.01
CA LEU A 406 -8.28 23.33 -4.14
C LEU A 406 -8.28 24.33 -5.31
N PHE A 407 -8.90 24.00 -6.43
CA PHE A 407 -9.10 24.91 -7.57
C PHE A 407 -10.18 25.97 -7.32
N GLY A 408 -10.96 25.84 -6.24
CA GLY A 408 -12.04 26.80 -5.92
C GLY A 408 -13.34 26.59 -6.72
N LYS A 409 -13.46 25.49 -7.46
CA LYS A 409 -14.68 25.13 -8.21
C LYS A 409 -15.80 24.69 -7.27
N VAL A 410 -15.45 24.05 -6.16
CA VAL A 410 -16.38 23.59 -5.13
C VAL A 410 -16.02 24.25 -3.80
N SER A 411 -17.02 24.71 -3.06
CA SER A 411 -16.82 25.22 -1.70
C SER A 411 -16.67 24.05 -0.71
N PRO A 412 -15.97 24.26 0.43
CA PRO A 412 -15.87 23.24 1.49
C PRO A 412 -17.23 22.70 1.95
N ARG A 413 -18.26 23.54 2.02
CA ARG A 413 -19.63 23.13 2.41
C ARG A 413 -20.29 22.24 1.33
N GLN A 414 -20.11 22.58 0.07
CA GLN A 414 -20.59 21.74 -1.04
C GLN A 414 -19.85 20.41 -1.08
N ALA A 415 -18.54 20.39 -0.78
CA ALA A 415 -17.77 19.16 -0.69
C ALA A 415 -18.27 18.22 0.42
N ALA A 416 -18.57 18.76 1.61
CA ALA A 416 -19.18 17.99 2.70
C ALA A 416 -20.53 17.39 2.29
N LYS A 417 -21.40 18.19 1.65
CA LYS A 417 -22.70 17.73 1.12
C LYS A 417 -22.54 16.62 0.08
N SER A 418 -21.55 16.75 -0.83
CA SER A 418 -21.32 15.75 -1.87
C SER A 418 -20.79 14.43 -1.27
N LEU A 419 -19.92 14.51 -0.26
CA LEU A 419 -19.41 13.33 0.46
C LEU A 419 -20.56 12.59 1.17
N ASP A 420 -21.40 13.31 1.89
CA ASP A 420 -22.58 12.78 2.58
C ASP A 420 -23.55 12.07 1.61
N ALA A 421 -23.85 12.73 0.50
CA ALA A 421 -24.76 12.19 -0.50
C ALA A 421 -24.21 10.89 -1.14
N SER A 422 -22.90 10.84 -1.41
CA SER A 422 -22.25 9.66 -1.98
C SER A 422 -22.31 8.45 -1.04
N ILE A 423 -22.05 8.65 0.24
CA ILE A 423 -22.11 7.56 1.24
C ILE A 423 -23.53 7.05 1.41
N LYS A 424 -24.52 7.93 1.51
CA LYS A 424 -25.95 7.55 1.64
C LYS A 424 -26.45 6.82 0.40
N ASP A 425 -26.04 7.22 -0.79
CA ASP A 425 -26.40 6.54 -2.05
C ASP A 425 -25.83 5.11 -2.10
N GLU A 426 -24.57 4.93 -1.70
CA GLU A 426 -23.94 3.61 -1.65
C GLU A 426 -24.59 2.71 -0.58
N ALA A 427 -24.86 3.25 0.61
CA ALA A 427 -25.54 2.49 1.66
C ALA A 427 -26.93 1.99 1.21
N THR A 428 -27.71 2.82 0.48
CA THR A 428 -29.02 2.41 -0.03
C THR A 428 -28.97 1.32 -1.09
N LYS A 429 -27.88 1.20 -1.84
CA LYS A 429 -27.66 0.13 -2.85
C LYS A 429 -27.29 -1.21 -2.18
N ASN A 430 -26.53 -1.16 -1.08
CA ASN A 430 -26.04 -2.34 -0.39
C ASN A 430 -27.09 -2.97 0.55
N TYR A 431 -28.19 -2.25 0.86
CA TYR A 431 -29.29 -2.75 1.70
C TYR A 431 -30.54 -3.20 0.90
N LYS A 432 -30.49 -3.15 -0.44
CA LYS A 432 -31.49 -3.74 -1.33
C LYS A 432 -31.04 -5.06 -1.90
#